data_fdb2601d1d3fd1e3664c6007b350f46d
#
_entry.id   fdb2601d1d3fd1e3664c6007b350f46d
#
_cell.length_a   1.000
_cell.length_b   1.000
_cell.length_c   1.000
_cell.angle_alpha   90.00
_cell.angle_beta   90.00
_cell.angle_gamma   90.00
#
_symmetry.space_group_name_H-M   'P 1'
#
loop_
_entity.id
_entity.type
_entity.pdbx_description
1 polymer ?
#
loop_
_entity_poly.entity_id
_entity_poly.type
_entity_poly.pdbx_seq_one_letter_code
_entity_poly.pdbx_strand_id
1 'polypeptide(L)'
;MQKIDLKDVCFFDCETTGVPAKGLKWYADFEQFPHVVQLAWSLGDKEKSYIIKPDNYEIPPETTAIHGITTERAIAEGVPFAEVVDEFLADANAAPLVCAHNIYFDSSMLKSKRFALLWTGILRRTR
;
A
#
# COMPACT_ATOMS: atom_id res chain seq x y z
N MET A 1 -24.88 -9.98 18.55
CA MET A 1 -24.05 -9.70 17.37
C MET A 1 -23.92 -8.20 17.19
N GLN A 2 -22.71 -7.71 17.16
CA GLN A 2 -22.47 -6.29 16.90
C GLN A 2 -22.67 -5.97 15.43
N LYS A 3 -23.39 -4.89 15.19
CA LYS A 3 -23.50 -4.34 13.84
C LYS A 3 -22.37 -3.34 13.62
N ILE A 4 -21.69 -3.46 12.51
CA ILE A 4 -20.65 -2.51 12.10
C ILE A 4 -21.26 -1.58 11.07
N ASP A 5 -21.16 -0.29 11.32
CA ASP A 5 -21.61 0.72 10.37
C ASP A 5 -20.51 0.88 9.30
N LEU A 6 -20.89 0.93 8.04
CA LEU A 6 -19.93 1.06 6.94
C LEU A 6 -19.09 2.32 7.03
N LYS A 7 -19.61 3.38 7.64
CA LYS A 7 -18.85 4.62 7.85
C LYS A 7 -17.67 4.43 8.81
N ASP A 8 -17.66 3.35 9.60
CA ASP A 8 -16.59 3.05 10.55
C ASP A 8 -15.59 2.03 9.98
N VAL A 9 -15.77 1.61 8.72
CA VAL A 9 -14.87 0.67 8.05
C VAL A 9 -13.87 1.46 7.21
N CYS A 10 -12.59 1.13 7.36
CA CYS A 10 -11.55 1.65 6.50
C CYS A 10 -11.40 0.73 5.30
N PHE A 11 -11.77 1.21 4.12
CA PHE A 11 -11.58 0.49 2.86
C PHE A 11 -10.31 0.97 2.21
N PHE A 12 -9.48 0.06 1.70
CA PHE A 12 -8.27 0.48 1.00
C PHE A 12 -7.99 -0.40 -0.22
N ASP A 13 -7.18 0.14 -1.13
CA ASP A 13 -6.79 -0.53 -2.35
C ASP A 13 -5.41 -0.06 -2.79
N CYS A 14 -4.61 -0.99 -3.33
CA CYS A 14 -3.29 -0.71 -3.87
C CYS A 14 -3.25 -0.92 -5.36
N GLU A 15 -2.56 -0.02 -6.08
CA GLU A 15 -2.06 -0.30 -7.43
C GLU A 15 -0.58 -0.62 -7.31
N THR A 16 -0.09 -1.57 -8.11
CA THR A 16 1.25 -2.12 -7.95
C THR A 16 1.98 -2.30 -9.28
N THR A 17 3.27 -2.61 -9.19
CA THR A 17 4.06 -2.95 -10.39
C THR A 17 3.86 -4.39 -10.85
N GLY A 18 2.98 -5.14 -10.23
CA GLY A 18 2.69 -6.51 -10.58
C GLY A 18 2.14 -7.29 -9.40
N VAL A 19 2.12 -8.61 -9.51
CA VAL A 19 1.73 -9.48 -8.40
C VAL A 19 2.95 -10.27 -7.92
N PRO A 20 3.03 -10.62 -6.63
CA PRO A 20 4.15 -11.40 -6.13
C PRO A 20 4.19 -12.77 -6.80
N ALA A 21 5.41 -13.27 -7.03
CA ALA A 21 5.55 -14.64 -7.50
C ALA A 21 4.96 -15.61 -6.49
N LYS A 22 4.43 -16.73 -6.98
CA LYS A 22 3.80 -17.73 -6.14
C LYS A 22 4.78 -18.26 -5.10
N GLY A 23 4.33 -18.35 -3.85
CA GLY A 23 5.12 -18.90 -2.76
C GLY A 23 5.97 -17.89 -2.01
N LEU A 24 6.05 -16.63 -2.46
CA LEU A 24 6.80 -15.62 -1.74
C LEU A 24 6.11 -15.25 -0.43
N LYS A 25 6.92 -15.01 0.59
CA LYS A 25 6.44 -14.57 1.91
C LYS A 25 6.82 -13.12 2.12
N TRP A 26 5.88 -12.27 2.46
CA TRP A 26 6.13 -10.83 2.62
C TRP A 26 7.19 -10.52 3.67
N TYR A 27 7.34 -11.37 4.68
CA TYR A 27 8.28 -11.17 5.79
C TYR A 27 9.65 -11.77 5.54
N ALA A 28 9.79 -12.66 4.56
CA ALA A 28 11.07 -13.32 4.23
C ALA A 28 11.59 -12.90 2.86
N ASP A 29 10.69 -12.71 1.90
CA ASP A 29 11.01 -12.43 0.50
C ASP A 29 10.63 -11.00 0.11
N PHE A 30 10.62 -10.09 1.07
CA PHE A 30 10.10 -8.73 0.88
C PHE A 30 10.83 -7.95 -0.24
N GLU A 31 12.09 -8.23 -0.49
CA GLU A 31 12.85 -7.59 -1.56
C GLU A 31 12.40 -8.02 -2.95
N GLN A 32 11.77 -9.20 -3.05
CA GLN A 32 11.26 -9.75 -4.31
C GLN A 32 9.80 -9.35 -4.57
N PHE A 33 9.15 -8.70 -3.62
CA PHE A 33 7.77 -8.26 -3.81
C PHE A 33 7.72 -7.07 -4.77
N PRO A 34 6.66 -7.00 -5.60
CA PRO A 34 6.42 -5.81 -6.42
C PRO A 34 6.30 -4.56 -5.56
N HIS A 35 6.36 -3.41 -6.20
CA HIS A 35 6.25 -2.12 -5.54
C HIS A 35 4.82 -1.62 -5.55
N VAL A 36 4.45 -0.88 -4.51
CA VAL A 36 3.16 -0.19 -4.45
C VAL A 36 3.28 1.12 -5.23
N VAL A 37 2.40 1.32 -6.20
CA VAL A 37 2.39 2.49 -7.08
C VAL A 37 1.40 3.54 -6.58
N GLN A 38 0.30 3.10 -6.01
CA GLN A 38 -0.74 3.99 -5.49
C GLN A 38 -1.41 3.32 -4.30
N LEU A 39 -1.74 4.11 -3.29
CA LEU A 39 -2.51 3.66 -2.15
C LEU A 39 -3.68 4.61 -1.97
N ALA A 40 -4.87 4.07 -1.97
CA ALA A 40 -6.11 4.80 -1.77
C ALA A 40 -6.89 4.18 -0.61
N TRP A 41 -7.55 5.01 0.18
CA TRP A 41 -8.41 4.51 1.26
C TRP A 41 -9.51 5.50 1.58
N SER A 42 -10.53 4.99 2.24
CA SER A 42 -11.64 5.79 2.73
C SER A 42 -12.03 5.37 4.14
N LEU A 43 -12.47 6.33 4.92
CA LEU A 43 -13.04 6.11 6.25
C LEU A 43 -14.13 7.16 6.48
N GLY A 44 -15.40 6.73 6.47
CA GLY A 44 -16.51 7.64 6.50
C GLY A 44 -16.51 8.54 5.28
N ASP A 45 -16.55 9.85 5.50
CA ASP A 45 -16.50 10.85 4.44
C ASP A 45 -15.07 11.19 4.00
N LYS A 46 -14.08 10.67 4.69
CA LYS A 46 -12.68 10.90 4.35
C LYS A 46 -12.26 9.99 3.21
N GLU A 47 -11.68 10.57 2.16
CA GLU A 47 -11.10 9.82 1.06
C GLU A 47 -9.69 10.35 0.80
N LYS A 48 -8.73 9.44 0.69
CA LYS A 48 -7.34 9.77 0.41
C LYS A 48 -6.82 8.88 -0.70
N SER A 49 -5.99 9.45 -1.56
CA SER A 49 -5.34 8.70 -2.63
C SER A 49 -4.00 9.35 -2.94
N TYR A 50 -2.95 8.54 -2.93
CA TYR A 50 -1.60 9.02 -3.20
C TYR A 50 -0.89 8.12 -4.19
N ILE A 51 -0.25 8.72 -5.16
CA ILE A 51 0.73 8.04 -6.00
C ILE A 51 2.02 7.96 -5.18
N ILE A 52 2.68 6.81 -5.22
CA ILE A 52 3.91 6.58 -4.48
C ILE A 52 5.10 6.95 -5.36
N LYS A 53 6.01 7.75 -4.81
CA LYS A 53 7.23 8.12 -5.52
C LYS A 53 8.13 6.89 -5.66
N PRO A 54 8.56 6.55 -6.90
CA PRO A 54 9.43 5.39 -7.10
C PRO A 54 10.78 5.58 -6.42
N ASP A 55 11.26 4.50 -5.80
CA ASP A 55 12.58 4.44 -5.18
C ASP A 55 13.46 3.49 -6.01
N ASN A 56 14.11 4.04 -7.02
CA ASN A 56 15.01 3.30 -7.93
C ASN A 56 14.37 2.15 -8.70
N TYR A 57 13.13 2.31 -9.14
CA TYR A 57 12.48 1.34 -10.02
C TYR A 57 11.64 2.04 -11.06
N GLU A 58 11.34 1.31 -12.13
CA GLU A 58 10.45 1.77 -13.17
C GLU A 58 9.14 1.01 -13.08
N ILE A 59 8.04 1.69 -13.42
CA ILE A 59 6.73 1.05 -13.48
C ILE A 59 6.61 0.35 -14.83
N PRO A 60 6.39 -0.98 -14.87
CA PRO A 60 6.29 -1.69 -16.13
C PRO A 60 5.15 -1.16 -17.00
N PRO A 61 5.35 -1.03 -18.32
CA PRO A 61 4.26 -0.58 -19.21
C PRO A 61 2.99 -1.42 -19.10
N GLU A 62 3.13 -2.72 -18.82
CA GLU A 62 2.00 -3.62 -18.68
C GLU A 62 1.09 -3.22 -17.53
N THR A 63 1.67 -2.80 -16.41
CA THR A 63 0.89 -2.36 -15.26
C THR A 63 0.39 -0.94 -15.45
N THR A 64 1.15 -0.07 -16.11
CA THR A 64 0.66 1.26 -16.48
C THR A 64 -0.60 1.15 -17.36
N ALA A 65 -0.67 0.15 -18.22
CA ALA A 65 -1.86 -0.08 -19.04
C ALA A 65 -3.09 -0.39 -18.18
N ILE A 66 -2.90 -0.92 -16.98
CA ILE A 66 -4.00 -1.26 -16.07
C ILE A 66 -4.43 -0.05 -15.24
N HIS A 67 -3.49 0.62 -14.56
CA HIS A 67 -3.81 1.68 -13.61
C HIS A 67 -3.56 3.11 -14.11
N GLY A 68 -2.93 3.25 -15.28
CA GLY A 68 -2.73 4.56 -15.90
C GLY A 68 -1.59 5.40 -15.34
N ILE A 69 -0.79 4.85 -14.43
CA ILE A 69 0.29 5.61 -13.79
C ILE A 69 1.61 5.25 -14.45
N THR A 70 2.26 6.25 -15.05
CA THR A 70 3.58 6.11 -15.66
C THR A 70 4.67 6.37 -14.63
N THR A 71 5.89 5.92 -14.93
CA THR A 71 7.06 6.22 -14.10
C THR A 71 7.26 7.74 -13.98
N GLU A 72 7.14 8.46 -15.09
CA GLU A 72 7.32 9.92 -15.14
C GLU A 72 6.31 10.63 -14.25
N ARG A 73 5.05 10.20 -14.33
CA ARG A 73 3.98 10.77 -13.49
C ARG A 73 4.24 10.50 -12.01
N ALA A 74 4.66 9.28 -11.69
CA ALA A 74 4.93 8.90 -10.30
C ALA A 74 6.13 9.67 -9.72
N ILE A 75 7.14 9.97 -10.53
CA ILE A 75 8.26 10.81 -10.11
C ILE A 75 7.79 12.25 -9.85
N ALA A 76 6.95 12.78 -10.73
CA ALA A 76 6.49 14.18 -10.65
C ALA A 76 5.47 14.40 -9.54
N GLU A 77 4.54 13.47 -9.33
CA GLU A 77 3.41 13.64 -8.43
C GLU A 77 3.47 12.77 -7.19
N GLY A 78 4.39 11.81 -7.14
CA GLY A 78 4.44 10.82 -6.08
C GLY A 78 4.90 11.37 -4.74
N VAL A 79 4.41 10.71 -3.68
CA VAL A 79 4.75 11.01 -2.29
C VAL A 79 5.55 9.80 -1.75
N PRO A 80 6.56 10.03 -0.91
CA PRO A 80 7.31 8.92 -0.33
C PRO A 80 6.42 7.90 0.37
N PHE A 81 6.69 6.62 0.15
CA PHE A 81 5.87 5.53 0.68
C PHE A 81 5.70 5.63 2.21
N ALA A 82 6.78 5.93 2.93
CA ALA A 82 6.73 5.99 4.40
C ALA A 82 5.72 7.03 4.90
N GLU A 83 5.65 8.19 4.24
CA GLU A 83 4.69 9.22 4.61
C GLU A 83 3.25 8.79 4.35
N VAL A 84 3.03 8.15 3.20
CA VAL A 84 1.68 7.70 2.82
C VAL A 84 1.20 6.60 3.74
N VAL A 85 2.04 5.62 4.04
CA VAL A 85 1.66 4.50 4.89
C VAL A 85 1.43 4.94 6.34
N ASP A 86 2.19 5.91 6.83
CA ASP A 86 1.97 6.45 8.18
C ASP A 86 0.60 7.13 8.26
N GLU A 87 0.22 7.90 7.25
CA GLU A 87 -1.09 8.54 7.20
C GLU A 87 -2.21 7.51 7.09
N PHE A 88 -2.03 6.49 6.25
CA PHE A 88 -3.00 5.40 6.12
C PHE A 88 -3.19 4.67 7.44
N LEU A 89 -2.09 4.34 8.13
CA LEU A 89 -2.17 3.59 9.38
C LEU A 89 -2.86 4.37 10.49
N ALA A 90 -2.75 5.70 10.50
CA ALA A 90 -3.48 6.52 11.46
C ALA A 90 -4.99 6.32 11.31
N ASP A 91 -5.48 6.30 10.07
CA ASP A 91 -6.90 6.06 9.79
C ASP A 91 -7.29 4.60 10.01
N ALA A 92 -6.47 3.66 9.53
CA ALA A 92 -6.75 2.24 9.67
C ALA A 92 -6.81 1.80 11.13
N ASN A 93 -5.89 2.31 11.96
CA ASN A 93 -5.86 1.98 13.38
C ASN A 93 -7.02 2.59 14.17
N ALA A 94 -7.61 3.66 13.67
CA ALA A 94 -8.77 4.28 14.27
C ALA A 94 -10.08 3.55 13.92
N ALA A 95 -10.06 2.73 12.87
CA ALA A 95 -11.25 2.03 12.40
C ALA A 95 -11.40 0.67 13.11
N PRO A 96 -12.61 0.28 13.50
CA PRO A 96 -12.84 -1.05 14.08
C PRO A 96 -12.65 -2.18 13.07
N LEU A 97 -12.75 -1.89 11.78
CA LEU A 97 -12.57 -2.91 10.74
C LEU A 97 -11.89 -2.28 9.53
N VAL A 98 -10.94 -3.02 8.95
CA VAL A 98 -10.23 -2.64 7.73
C VAL A 98 -10.57 -3.68 6.66
N CYS A 99 -10.90 -3.22 5.47
CA CYS A 99 -11.41 -4.06 4.40
C CYS A 99 -10.74 -3.70 3.06
N ALA A 100 -10.49 -4.72 2.23
CA ALA A 100 -9.99 -4.54 0.88
C ALA A 100 -10.58 -5.63 -0.01
N HIS A 101 -10.58 -5.39 -1.32
CA HIS A 101 -11.11 -6.38 -2.27
C HIS A 101 -10.36 -7.72 -2.16
N ASN A 102 -9.03 -7.66 -2.04
CA ASN A 102 -8.21 -8.83 -1.76
C ASN A 102 -7.26 -8.49 -0.61
N ILE A 103 -7.77 -8.62 0.61
CA ILE A 103 -7.04 -8.18 1.81
C ILE A 103 -5.68 -8.86 1.96
N TYR A 104 -5.57 -10.12 1.58
CA TYR A 104 -4.30 -10.83 1.66
C TYR A 104 -3.26 -10.19 0.75
N PHE A 105 -3.63 -9.91 -0.52
CA PHE A 105 -2.72 -9.28 -1.46
C PHE A 105 -2.36 -7.86 -1.01
N ASP A 106 -3.36 -7.02 -0.79
CA ASP A 106 -3.13 -5.61 -0.45
C ASP A 106 -2.33 -5.45 0.85
N SER A 107 -2.68 -6.22 1.88
CA SER A 107 -1.96 -6.14 3.15
C SER A 107 -0.53 -6.68 3.03
N SER A 108 -0.31 -7.74 2.26
CA SER A 108 1.03 -8.30 2.04
C SER A 108 1.93 -7.32 1.29
N MET A 109 1.39 -6.60 0.32
CA MET A 109 2.13 -5.57 -0.42
C MET A 109 2.61 -4.46 0.50
N LEU A 110 1.72 -3.94 1.34
CA LEU A 110 2.08 -2.88 2.29
C LEU A 110 3.08 -3.38 3.33
N LYS A 111 2.86 -4.57 3.86
CA LYS A 111 3.75 -5.16 4.88
C LYS A 111 5.15 -5.43 4.35
N SER A 112 5.25 -5.93 3.12
CA SER A 112 6.57 -6.21 2.51
C SER A 112 7.41 -4.94 2.37
N LYS A 113 6.80 -3.84 1.95
CA LYS A 113 7.50 -2.56 1.77
C LYS A 113 7.84 -1.92 3.11
N ARG A 114 6.94 -2.00 4.07
CA ARG A 114 7.20 -1.50 5.42
C ARG A 114 8.31 -2.31 6.10
N PHE A 115 8.31 -3.62 5.93
CA PHE A 115 9.35 -4.50 6.47
C PHE A 115 10.71 -4.16 5.86
N ALA A 116 10.75 -3.89 4.56
CA ALA A 116 11.98 -3.48 3.89
C ALA A 116 12.54 -2.18 4.49
N LEU A 117 11.68 -1.20 4.78
CA LEU A 117 12.10 0.05 5.43
C LEU A 117 12.69 -0.20 6.82
N LEU A 118 12.09 -1.09 7.60
CA LEU A 118 12.59 -1.44 8.92
C LEU A 118 13.95 -2.11 8.82
N TRP A 119 14.13 -2.98 7.84
CA TRP A 119 15.36 -3.72 7.65
C TRP A 119 16.53 -2.84 7.21
N THR A 120 16.26 -1.69 6.61
CA THR A 120 17.30 -0.74 6.21
C THR A 120 17.77 0.16 7.35
N GLY A 121 17.48 -0.18 8.59
CA GLY A 121 17.96 0.55 9.75
C GLY A 121 16.99 1.54 10.36
N ILE A 122 15.79 1.64 9.85
CA ILE A 122 14.75 2.46 10.46
C ILE A 122 14.06 1.61 11.51
N LEU A 123 14.55 1.69 12.73
CA LEU A 123 13.97 0.95 13.82
C LEU A 123 12.68 1.60 14.26
N ARG A 124 11.57 1.03 13.87
CA ARG A 124 10.27 1.42 14.37
C ARG A 124 9.57 0.23 14.97
N ARG A 125 8.95 0.45 16.10
CA ARG A 125 8.04 -0.53 16.64
C ARG A 125 6.80 -0.54 15.78
N THR A 126 6.54 -1.68 15.14
CA THR A 126 5.28 -1.90 14.44
C THR A 126 4.44 -2.89 15.23
N ARG A 127 3.18 -2.69 15.17
CA ARG A 127 2.24 -3.66 15.71
C ARG A 127 1.70 -4.53 14.62
#